data_9b06d853d8a14ecc42d6387a5b5e7fce
#
_entry.id   9b06d853d8a14ecc42d6387a5b5e7fce
#
_cell.length_a   1.000
_cell.length_b   1.000
_cell.length_c   1.000
_cell.angle_alpha   90.00
_cell.angle_beta   90.00
_cell.angle_gamma   90.00
#
_symmetry.space_group_name_H-M   'P 1'
#
loop_
_entity.id
_entity.type
_entity.pdbx_description
1 polymer ?
#
loop_
_entity_poly.entity_id
_entity_poly.type
_entity_poly.pdbx_seq_one_letter_code
_entity_poly.pdbx_strand_id
1 'polypeptide(L)'
;MKIGVIKIYPVSVPAWRPFGKHSTFNATNIVIEINDSRNRVRGFGEGCLPPRKQKYLNDWIKAAASFLSVNTFPWNLNSIYEIQAYIDSLPALPSLNPIVCAIETALLDVLGRGQEKPLSAYFPSHHYTGFISYTASIPFWYSRKQATKICRAASNLGVKKVCLGVGDNPNRNLNRLETVTAVFGSDCTFSIDPGLTWNRSIARAHIPLLERFPVCAVEDPMHAGTKEISEIAVTLKSMGIKLVAGRSAATIEDAVAAVTDGLHDTISVQLSRSGGFHRSLKLINYLRKAGFDFQIGCHAAESCILSAAGHVLNLLCNDAINREAAFSNFVTGPETNTGISLLSHGGGAAPSRGTGLGMHVNQENVARLKKLRLKGKLPILTIKPTCSVIHKH
;
A
#
# COMPACT_ATOMS: atom_id res chain seq x y z
N MET A 1 -3.14 -4.99 28.00
CA MET A 1 -4.54 -5.19 27.50
C MET A 1 -4.73 -6.63 27.11
N LYS A 2 -5.89 -7.24 27.46
CA LYS A 2 -6.21 -8.64 27.08
C LYS A 2 -7.04 -8.62 25.79
N ILE A 3 -6.59 -9.32 24.75
CA ILE A 3 -7.35 -9.52 23.51
C ILE A 3 -8.45 -10.55 23.74
N GLY A 4 -9.67 -10.25 23.28
CA GLY A 4 -10.84 -11.11 23.48
C GLY A 4 -11.31 -11.82 22.22
N VAL A 5 -11.39 -11.11 21.10
CA VAL A 5 -11.91 -11.63 19.84
C VAL A 5 -11.18 -11.03 18.65
N ILE A 6 -10.86 -11.89 17.69
CA ILE A 6 -10.29 -11.50 16.41
C ILE A 6 -11.26 -11.94 15.31
N LYS A 7 -11.51 -11.06 14.34
CA LYS A 7 -12.33 -11.38 13.17
C LYS A 7 -11.57 -11.11 11.90
N ILE A 8 -11.69 -12.01 10.95
CA ILE A 8 -11.07 -11.91 9.62
C ILE A 8 -12.17 -11.69 8.59
N TYR A 9 -12.08 -10.59 7.86
CA TYR A 9 -13.01 -10.23 6.81
C TYR A 9 -12.31 -10.25 5.46
N PRO A 10 -12.69 -11.14 4.54
CA PRO A 10 -12.37 -10.95 3.14
C PRO A 10 -13.29 -9.85 2.60
N VAL A 11 -12.70 -8.75 2.15
CA VAL A 11 -13.43 -7.60 1.62
C VAL A 11 -13.13 -7.42 0.14
N SER A 12 -14.18 -7.17 -0.63
CA SER A 12 -14.04 -6.76 -2.03
C SER A 12 -14.00 -5.23 -2.05
N VAL A 13 -12.81 -4.67 -2.21
CA VAL A 13 -12.66 -3.24 -2.40
C VAL A 13 -12.95 -2.96 -3.87
N PRO A 14 -14.01 -2.20 -4.18
CA PRO A 14 -14.22 -1.77 -5.56
C PRO A 14 -12.96 -1.02 -5.98
N ALA A 15 -12.25 -1.51 -6.98
CA ALA A 15 -11.25 -0.70 -7.68
C ALA A 15 -12.04 0.43 -8.35
N TRP A 16 -12.23 1.40 -7.56
CA TRP A 16 -13.06 2.57 -7.62
C TRP A 16 -13.93 2.79 -8.87
N ARG A 17 -15.23 3.05 -8.64
CA ARG A 17 -16.20 3.53 -9.64
C ARG A 17 -16.37 5.04 -9.48
N PRO A 18 -15.58 5.87 -10.17
CA PRO A 18 -15.83 7.30 -10.08
C PRO A 18 -17.20 7.67 -10.65
N PHE A 19 -17.66 7.01 -11.71
CA PHE A 19 -18.81 7.50 -12.47
C PHE A 19 -19.43 6.41 -13.37
N GLY A 20 -19.84 5.24 -12.86
CA GLY A 20 -20.56 4.29 -13.70
C GLY A 20 -20.78 2.91 -13.09
N LYS A 21 -21.89 2.26 -13.47
CA LYS A 21 -22.34 0.98 -12.93
C LYS A 21 -21.50 -0.25 -13.34
N HIS A 22 -20.45 -0.10 -14.14
CA HIS A 22 -19.73 -1.21 -14.77
C HIS A 22 -18.21 -1.12 -14.58
N SER A 23 -17.70 -1.12 -13.34
CA SER A 23 -16.31 -1.49 -13.08
C SER A 23 -16.25 -2.99 -12.85
N THR A 24 -15.52 -3.72 -13.70
CA THR A 24 -15.38 -5.17 -13.62
C THR A 24 -14.24 -5.64 -12.71
N PHE A 25 -13.52 -4.70 -12.10
CA PHE A 25 -12.36 -5.02 -11.30
C PHE A 25 -12.61 -4.71 -9.82
N ASN A 26 -12.74 -5.76 -9.01
CA ASN A 26 -12.72 -5.65 -7.56
C ASN A 26 -11.42 -6.26 -7.06
N ALA A 27 -10.63 -5.50 -6.30
CA ALA A 27 -9.54 -6.08 -5.52
C ALA A 27 -10.12 -6.77 -4.30
N THR A 28 -9.51 -7.86 -3.90
CA THR A 28 -9.88 -8.55 -2.67
C THR A 28 -8.80 -8.31 -1.64
N ASN A 29 -9.17 -7.73 -0.52
CA ASN A 29 -8.29 -7.45 0.60
C ASN A 29 -8.71 -8.29 1.80
N ILE A 30 -7.80 -8.49 2.74
CA ILE A 30 -8.07 -9.07 4.04
C ILE A 30 -8.07 -7.96 5.07
N VAL A 31 -9.17 -7.81 5.81
CA VAL A 31 -9.25 -6.93 6.97
C VAL A 31 -9.31 -7.77 8.25
N ILE A 32 -8.51 -7.38 9.23
CA ILE A 32 -8.50 -7.98 10.56
C ILE A 32 -9.03 -6.96 11.57
N GLU A 33 -10.01 -7.37 12.36
CA GLU A 33 -10.54 -6.62 13.51
C GLU A 33 -10.10 -7.36 14.79
N ILE A 34 -9.46 -6.65 15.70
CA ILE A 34 -9.07 -7.13 17.02
C ILE A 34 -9.85 -6.37 18.07
N ASN A 35 -10.55 -7.08 18.96
CA ASN A 35 -11.28 -6.49 20.07
C ASN A 35 -10.62 -6.88 21.41
N ASP A 36 -10.57 -5.94 22.34
CA ASP A 36 -10.18 -6.27 23.72
C ASP A 36 -11.22 -7.18 24.38
N SER A 37 -10.85 -7.83 25.49
CA SER A 37 -11.71 -8.81 26.19
C SER A 37 -12.99 -8.19 26.79
N ARG A 38 -13.02 -6.88 26.96
CA ARG A 38 -14.18 -6.11 27.43
C ARG A 38 -14.99 -5.46 26.32
N ASN A 39 -14.58 -5.69 25.06
CA ASN A 39 -15.17 -5.12 23.83
C ASN A 39 -15.31 -3.57 23.83
N ARG A 40 -14.39 -2.89 24.53
CA ARG A 40 -14.34 -1.43 24.61
C ARG A 40 -13.42 -0.79 23.59
N VAL A 41 -12.37 -1.52 23.22
CA VAL A 41 -11.36 -1.08 22.26
C VAL A 41 -11.33 -2.01 21.07
N ARG A 42 -11.28 -1.42 19.87
CA ARG A 42 -11.17 -2.16 18.59
C ARG A 42 -10.04 -1.60 17.78
N GLY A 43 -9.24 -2.48 17.20
CA GLY A 43 -8.20 -2.15 16.23
C GLY A 43 -8.44 -2.83 14.89
N PHE A 44 -7.98 -2.20 13.83
CA PHE A 44 -8.16 -2.66 12.46
C PHE A 44 -6.84 -2.67 11.71
N GLY A 45 -6.69 -3.69 10.86
CA GLY A 45 -5.58 -3.78 9.93
C GLY A 45 -6.02 -4.33 8.59
N GLU A 46 -5.29 -4.02 7.54
CA GLU A 46 -5.61 -4.42 6.19
C GLU A 46 -4.38 -4.91 5.44
N GLY A 47 -4.59 -5.93 4.61
CA GLY A 47 -3.62 -6.44 3.65
C GLY A 47 -4.22 -6.53 2.26
N CYS A 48 -3.53 -5.95 1.27
CA CYS A 48 -3.95 -5.95 -0.13
C CYS A 48 -3.40 -7.16 -0.88
N LEU A 49 -4.29 -7.98 -1.44
CA LEU A 49 -3.91 -9.04 -2.37
C LEU A 49 -3.59 -8.48 -3.75
N PRO A 50 -2.47 -8.88 -4.35
CA PRO A 50 -2.23 -8.60 -5.76
C PRO A 50 -3.40 -9.14 -6.61
N PRO A 51 -3.91 -8.38 -7.59
CA PRO A 51 -5.10 -8.72 -8.37
C PRO A 51 -5.07 -10.12 -8.99
N ARG A 52 -3.90 -10.56 -9.44
CA ARG A 52 -3.71 -11.89 -10.07
C ARG A 52 -3.76 -13.05 -9.06
N LYS A 53 -3.73 -12.77 -7.75
CA LYS A 53 -3.68 -13.79 -6.69
C LYS A 53 -5.01 -13.97 -5.95
N GLN A 54 -6.09 -13.35 -6.38
CA GLN A 54 -7.41 -13.47 -5.74
C GLN A 54 -7.94 -14.91 -5.67
N LYS A 55 -7.53 -15.78 -6.60
CA LYS A 55 -7.90 -17.21 -6.57
C LYS A 55 -7.39 -17.94 -5.31
N TYR A 56 -6.39 -17.40 -4.62
CA TYR A 56 -5.81 -17.99 -3.41
C TYR A 56 -6.39 -17.41 -2.11
N LEU A 57 -7.52 -16.72 -2.18
CA LEU A 57 -8.10 -16.07 -1.01
C LEU A 57 -8.39 -17.02 0.14
N ASN A 58 -8.86 -18.25 -0.16
CA ASN A 58 -9.10 -19.27 0.86
C ASN A 58 -7.82 -19.67 1.60
N ASP A 59 -6.72 -19.81 0.86
CA ASP A 59 -5.42 -20.17 1.45
C ASP A 59 -4.89 -19.03 2.31
N TRP A 60 -5.17 -17.79 1.94
CA TRP A 60 -4.82 -16.63 2.73
C TRP A 60 -5.62 -16.52 4.03
N ILE A 61 -6.91 -16.81 3.99
CA ILE A 61 -7.75 -16.86 5.19
C ILE A 61 -7.27 -17.96 6.14
N LYS A 62 -6.95 -19.13 5.60
CA LYS A 62 -6.38 -20.24 6.38
C LYS A 62 -5.02 -19.86 6.99
N ALA A 63 -4.15 -19.23 6.23
CA ALA A 63 -2.86 -18.76 6.73
C ALA A 63 -3.03 -17.70 7.83
N ALA A 64 -3.94 -16.74 7.65
CA ALA A 64 -4.26 -15.75 8.68
C ALA A 64 -4.77 -16.41 9.96
N ALA A 65 -5.68 -17.38 9.84
CA ALA A 65 -6.19 -18.13 10.98
C ALA A 65 -5.08 -18.94 11.68
N SER A 66 -4.21 -19.58 10.90
CA SER A 66 -3.05 -20.30 11.44
C SER A 66 -2.12 -19.38 12.22
N PHE A 67 -1.75 -18.22 11.66
CA PHE A 67 -0.88 -17.27 12.35
C PHE A 67 -1.49 -16.74 13.65
N LEU A 68 -2.78 -16.45 13.66
CA LEU A 68 -3.48 -15.96 14.85
C LEU A 68 -3.70 -17.03 15.92
N SER A 69 -3.51 -18.31 15.58
CA SER A 69 -3.68 -19.46 16.49
C SER A 69 -2.37 -20.00 17.05
N VAL A 70 -1.21 -19.42 16.70
CA VAL A 70 0.08 -19.85 17.24
C VAL A 70 0.26 -19.39 18.69
N ASN A 71 1.03 -20.14 19.46
CA ASN A 71 1.27 -19.86 20.88
C ASN A 71 2.01 -18.53 21.12
N THR A 72 2.75 -18.04 20.12
CA THR A 72 3.47 -16.76 20.18
C THR A 72 2.55 -15.55 19.99
N PHE A 73 1.27 -15.74 19.62
CA PHE A 73 0.34 -14.62 19.44
C PHE A 73 0.12 -13.88 20.79
N PRO A 74 0.26 -12.53 20.81
CA PRO A 74 0.23 -11.75 22.05
C PRO A 74 -1.21 -11.52 22.56
N TRP A 75 -1.85 -12.56 23.11
CA TRP A 75 -3.19 -12.45 23.72
C TRP A 75 -3.26 -11.46 24.88
N ASN A 76 -2.12 -11.25 25.58
CA ASN A 76 -1.95 -10.18 26.56
C ASN A 76 -0.97 -9.16 25.97
N LEU A 77 -1.52 -8.10 25.38
CA LEU A 77 -0.75 -7.09 24.63
C LEU A 77 -0.49 -5.85 25.48
N ASN A 78 0.78 -5.53 25.76
CA ASN A 78 1.18 -4.42 26.61
C ASN A 78 2.18 -3.48 25.93
N SER A 79 2.92 -3.96 24.93
CA SER A 79 3.98 -3.20 24.29
C SER A 79 4.11 -3.51 22.80
N ILE A 80 4.77 -2.60 22.07
CA ILE A 80 5.13 -2.82 20.67
C ILE A 80 6.14 -3.97 20.52
N TYR A 81 6.98 -4.21 21.52
CA TYR A 81 8.01 -5.26 21.46
C TYR A 81 7.39 -6.67 21.38
N GLU A 82 6.25 -6.89 22.04
CA GLU A 82 5.51 -8.15 21.94
C GLU A 82 4.96 -8.36 20.51
N ILE A 83 4.52 -7.27 19.86
CA ILE A 83 4.09 -7.31 18.46
C ILE A 83 5.28 -7.64 17.56
N GLN A 84 6.41 -6.94 17.72
CA GLN A 84 7.61 -7.15 16.92
C GLN A 84 8.16 -8.58 17.06
N ALA A 85 8.25 -9.09 18.27
CA ALA A 85 8.69 -10.47 18.54
C ALA A 85 7.75 -11.49 17.87
N TYR A 86 6.45 -11.25 17.93
CA TYR A 86 5.47 -12.09 17.26
C TYR A 86 5.63 -12.03 15.73
N ILE A 87 5.78 -10.84 15.13
CA ILE A 87 5.97 -10.69 13.68
C ILE A 87 7.27 -11.34 13.21
N ASP A 88 8.34 -11.30 14.02
CA ASP A 88 9.60 -11.99 13.74
C ASP A 88 9.45 -13.53 13.79
N SER A 89 8.50 -14.04 14.56
CA SER A 89 8.21 -15.49 14.62
C SER A 89 7.43 -16.01 13.40
N LEU A 90 6.86 -15.10 12.58
CA LEU A 90 6.07 -15.48 11.41
C LEU A 90 6.95 -15.68 10.16
N PRO A 91 6.58 -16.60 9.25
CA PRO A 91 7.35 -16.84 8.03
C PRO A 91 7.60 -15.57 7.20
N ALA A 92 8.83 -15.39 6.73
CA ALA A 92 9.23 -14.28 5.86
C ALA A 92 8.97 -14.62 4.37
N LEU A 93 7.73 -14.94 4.02
CA LEU A 93 7.34 -15.29 2.65
C LEU A 93 6.61 -14.11 1.99
N PRO A 94 7.09 -13.58 0.85
CA PRO A 94 6.46 -12.44 0.17
C PRO A 94 4.98 -12.64 -0.13
N SER A 95 4.56 -13.89 -0.41
CA SER A 95 3.16 -14.22 -0.66
C SER A 95 2.26 -14.06 0.58
N LEU A 96 2.82 -14.09 1.80
CA LEU A 96 2.11 -13.97 3.06
C LEU A 96 2.25 -12.57 3.70
N ASN A 97 3.12 -11.73 3.17
CA ASN A 97 3.35 -10.37 3.69
C ASN A 97 2.07 -9.55 3.88
N PRO A 98 1.09 -9.57 2.95
CA PRO A 98 -0.17 -8.83 3.18
C PRO A 98 -0.96 -9.31 4.39
N ILE A 99 -0.90 -10.60 4.73
CA ILE A 99 -1.54 -11.14 5.93
C ILE A 99 -0.82 -10.64 7.18
N VAL A 100 0.50 -10.71 7.17
CA VAL A 100 1.34 -10.22 8.27
C VAL A 100 1.10 -8.74 8.50
N CYS A 101 1.03 -7.95 7.42
CA CYS A 101 0.68 -6.52 7.49
C CYS A 101 -0.69 -6.29 8.13
N ALA A 102 -1.72 -7.02 7.72
CA ALA A 102 -3.06 -6.87 8.30
C ALA A 102 -3.08 -7.20 9.80
N ILE A 103 -2.39 -8.25 10.22
CA ILE A 103 -2.31 -8.66 11.63
C ILE A 103 -1.54 -7.61 12.44
N GLU A 104 -0.34 -7.23 12.00
CA GLU A 104 0.49 -6.26 12.71
C GLU A 104 -0.22 -4.93 12.86
N THR A 105 -0.79 -4.42 11.77
CA THR A 105 -1.49 -3.13 11.78
C THR A 105 -2.68 -3.14 12.73
N ALA A 106 -3.44 -4.25 12.80
CA ALA A 106 -4.55 -4.39 13.73
C ALA A 106 -4.08 -4.45 15.19
N LEU A 107 -2.97 -5.15 15.47
CA LEU A 107 -2.35 -5.19 16.81
C LEU A 107 -1.85 -3.81 17.23
N LEU A 108 -1.21 -3.09 16.34
CA LEU A 108 -0.71 -1.73 16.59
C LEU A 108 -1.87 -0.75 16.82
N ASP A 109 -2.93 -0.84 16.01
CA ASP A 109 -4.11 0.04 16.15
C ASP A 109 -4.84 -0.20 17.48
N VAL A 110 -5.08 -1.46 17.86
CA VAL A 110 -5.73 -1.78 19.14
C VAL A 110 -4.86 -1.40 20.34
N LEU A 111 -3.54 -1.56 20.26
CA LEU A 111 -2.60 -1.13 21.28
C LEU A 111 -2.64 0.40 21.45
N GLY A 112 -2.54 1.14 20.36
CA GLY A 112 -2.59 2.60 20.35
C GLY A 112 -3.89 3.15 20.92
N ARG A 113 -5.01 2.59 20.53
CA ARG A 113 -6.32 2.96 21.06
C ARG A 113 -6.46 2.61 22.55
N GLY A 114 -5.97 1.45 22.97
CA GLY A 114 -6.01 1.01 24.36
C GLY A 114 -5.13 1.82 25.30
N GLN A 115 -4.06 2.42 24.78
CA GLN A 115 -3.15 3.30 25.51
C GLN A 115 -3.37 4.80 25.22
N GLU A 116 -4.41 5.13 24.47
CA GLU A 116 -4.77 6.51 24.06
C GLU A 116 -3.63 7.26 23.37
N LYS A 117 -2.83 6.56 22.59
CA LYS A 117 -1.66 7.09 21.87
C LYS A 117 -1.83 6.98 20.36
N PRO A 118 -1.37 7.96 19.56
CA PRO A 118 -1.27 7.80 18.12
C PRO A 118 -0.23 6.74 17.78
N LEU A 119 -0.41 6.03 16.67
CA LEU A 119 0.52 4.97 16.26
C LEU A 119 1.95 5.48 16.07
N SER A 120 2.12 6.69 15.56
CA SER A 120 3.43 7.32 15.39
C SER A 120 4.25 7.42 16.69
N ALA A 121 3.61 7.49 17.85
CA ALA A 121 4.30 7.58 19.14
C ALA A 121 5.05 6.30 19.56
N TYR A 122 4.77 5.16 18.90
CA TYR A 122 5.49 3.90 19.17
C TYR A 122 6.80 3.75 18.39
N PHE A 123 7.01 4.61 17.41
CA PHE A 123 8.19 4.60 16.57
C PHE A 123 9.01 5.87 16.82
N PRO A 124 9.95 5.86 17.78
CA PRO A 124 10.83 7.01 18.00
C PRO A 124 11.62 7.25 16.72
N SER A 125 11.29 8.32 16.02
CA SER A 125 11.81 8.60 14.70
C SER A 125 12.53 9.94 14.68
N HIS A 126 13.76 9.93 14.22
CA HIS A 126 14.51 11.15 13.88
C HIS A 126 14.00 11.79 12.57
N HIS A 127 13.09 11.10 11.87
CA HIS A 127 12.59 11.46 10.54
C HIS A 127 11.11 11.87 10.51
N TYR A 128 10.52 12.12 11.69
CA TYR A 128 9.12 12.55 11.76
C TYR A 128 8.94 13.93 11.12
N THR A 129 7.94 14.06 10.25
CA THR A 129 7.57 15.32 9.62
C THR A 129 6.15 15.75 10.00
N GLY A 130 5.93 17.06 10.10
CA GLY A 130 4.61 17.62 10.41
C GLY A 130 3.64 17.64 9.21
N PHE A 131 4.14 17.56 7.97
CA PHE A 131 3.34 17.58 6.75
C PHE A 131 3.99 16.74 5.65
N ILE A 132 3.18 16.00 4.92
CA ILE A 132 3.62 15.13 3.84
C ILE A 132 2.99 15.57 2.53
N SER A 133 3.83 15.84 1.52
CA SER A 133 3.38 16.00 0.14
C SER A 133 3.30 14.64 -0.55
N TYR A 134 2.20 14.40 -1.27
CA TYR A 134 1.94 13.15 -1.93
C TYR A 134 2.06 13.22 -3.45
N THR A 135 2.45 12.09 -4.04
CA THR A 135 2.35 11.77 -5.45
C THR A 135 1.03 11.06 -5.71
N ALA A 136 0.29 11.47 -6.72
CA ALA A 136 -0.95 10.80 -7.12
C ALA A 136 -0.64 9.53 -7.89
N SER A 137 -1.02 8.37 -7.35
CA SER A 137 -0.91 7.09 -8.06
C SER A 137 -2.17 6.85 -8.91
N ILE A 138 -2.01 6.76 -10.24
CA ILE A 138 -3.08 6.60 -11.22
C ILE A 138 -2.95 5.26 -11.93
N PRO A 139 -3.79 4.27 -11.61
CA PRO A 139 -3.70 2.94 -12.19
C PRO A 139 -3.94 2.90 -13.71
N PHE A 140 -3.32 1.90 -14.38
CA PHE A 140 -3.38 1.76 -15.85
C PHE A 140 -4.75 1.39 -16.42
N TRP A 141 -5.66 0.82 -15.62
CA TRP A 141 -6.97 0.34 -16.10
C TRP A 141 -8.03 1.42 -16.24
N TYR A 142 -7.74 2.67 -15.88
CA TYR A 142 -8.70 3.75 -16.04
C TYR A 142 -8.82 4.21 -17.49
N SER A 143 -10.06 4.52 -17.90
CA SER A 143 -10.32 5.20 -19.16
C SER A 143 -9.78 6.63 -19.13
N ARG A 144 -9.57 7.24 -20.31
CA ARG A 144 -9.15 8.64 -20.42
C ARG A 144 -10.03 9.56 -19.56
N LYS A 145 -11.37 9.43 -19.65
CA LYS A 145 -12.32 10.24 -18.88
C LYS A 145 -12.13 10.07 -17.36
N GLN A 146 -11.86 8.87 -16.89
CA GLN A 146 -11.61 8.57 -15.50
C GLN A 146 -10.27 9.17 -15.07
N ALA A 147 -9.20 8.94 -15.81
CA ALA A 147 -7.88 9.49 -15.54
C ALA A 147 -7.93 11.04 -15.47
N THR A 148 -8.61 11.70 -16.43
CA THR A 148 -8.77 13.16 -16.42
C THR A 148 -9.42 13.67 -15.13
N LYS A 149 -10.50 13.00 -14.67
CA LYS A 149 -11.19 13.44 -13.44
C LYS A 149 -10.31 13.31 -12.21
N ILE A 150 -9.54 12.26 -12.13
CA ILE A 150 -8.58 12.00 -11.06
C ILE A 150 -7.49 13.04 -11.07
N CYS A 151 -6.88 13.25 -12.23
CA CYS A 151 -5.84 14.24 -12.40
C CYS A 151 -6.33 15.63 -11.98
N ARG A 152 -7.54 16.01 -12.39
CA ARG A 152 -8.15 17.29 -11.98
C ARG A 152 -8.35 17.37 -10.46
N ALA A 153 -8.87 16.30 -9.84
CA ALA A 153 -9.04 16.27 -8.39
C ALA A 153 -7.70 16.41 -7.65
N ALA A 154 -6.67 15.68 -8.10
CA ALA A 154 -5.33 15.77 -7.53
C ALA A 154 -4.69 17.15 -7.77
N SER A 155 -4.79 17.69 -8.98
CA SER A 155 -4.29 19.03 -9.33
C SER A 155 -4.96 20.13 -8.51
N ASN A 156 -6.30 20.06 -8.31
CA ASN A 156 -7.04 21.01 -7.48
C ASN A 156 -6.63 20.95 -6.00
N LEU A 157 -6.14 19.81 -5.53
CA LEU A 157 -5.55 19.67 -4.20
C LEU A 157 -4.09 20.11 -4.12
N GLY A 158 -3.49 20.55 -5.23
CA GLY A 158 -2.10 21.02 -5.28
C GLY A 158 -1.05 19.94 -5.44
N VAL A 159 -1.44 18.72 -5.86
CA VAL A 159 -0.48 17.64 -6.17
C VAL A 159 0.30 18.02 -7.43
N LYS A 160 1.63 17.83 -7.38
CA LYS A 160 2.56 18.16 -8.49
C LYS A 160 3.33 16.95 -9.02
N LYS A 161 3.14 15.79 -8.46
CA LYS A 161 3.81 14.55 -8.86
C LYS A 161 2.77 13.47 -9.17
N VAL A 162 2.99 12.71 -10.23
CA VAL A 162 2.09 11.62 -10.63
C VAL A 162 2.88 10.34 -10.87
N CYS A 163 2.45 9.24 -10.28
CA CYS A 163 2.85 7.90 -10.68
C CYS A 163 1.76 7.32 -11.58
N LEU A 164 2.08 7.10 -12.84
CA LEU A 164 1.12 6.67 -13.85
C LEU A 164 1.34 5.20 -14.20
N GLY A 165 0.37 4.36 -13.85
CA GLY A 165 0.34 2.99 -14.34
C GLY A 165 0.21 2.97 -15.86
N VAL A 166 1.10 2.24 -16.53
CA VAL A 166 1.12 2.07 -17.99
C VAL A 166 1.10 0.59 -18.34
N GLY A 167 0.65 0.27 -19.55
CA GLY A 167 0.66 -1.10 -20.05
C GLY A 167 1.76 -1.32 -21.09
N ASP A 168 1.55 -2.32 -21.91
CA ASP A 168 2.44 -2.75 -22.98
C ASP A 168 2.25 -2.00 -24.32
N ASN A 169 1.16 -1.25 -24.47
CA ASN A 169 0.80 -0.58 -25.73
C ASN A 169 1.24 0.90 -25.73
N PRO A 170 2.25 1.30 -26.55
CA PRO A 170 2.77 2.66 -26.59
C PRO A 170 1.71 3.72 -26.94
N ASN A 171 0.81 3.44 -27.89
CA ASN A 171 -0.21 4.40 -28.32
C ASN A 171 -1.25 4.67 -27.20
N ARG A 172 -1.62 3.65 -26.44
CA ARG A 172 -2.48 3.85 -25.27
C ARG A 172 -1.78 4.64 -24.18
N ASN A 173 -0.49 4.41 -24.00
CA ASN A 173 0.32 5.10 -22.99
C ASN A 173 0.60 6.54 -23.42
N LEU A 174 0.81 6.84 -24.71
CA LEU A 174 0.85 8.18 -25.24
C LEU A 174 -0.39 8.99 -24.87
N ASN A 175 -1.58 8.47 -25.16
CA ASN A 175 -2.84 9.13 -24.80
C ASN A 175 -2.99 9.38 -23.29
N ARG A 176 -2.42 8.51 -22.44
CA ARG A 176 -2.45 8.66 -20.98
C ARG A 176 -1.51 9.77 -20.54
N LEU A 177 -0.28 9.78 -21.04
CA LEU A 177 0.71 10.82 -20.76
C LEU A 177 0.21 12.19 -21.21
N GLU A 178 -0.36 12.31 -22.43
CA GLU A 178 -1.00 13.54 -22.91
C GLU A 178 -2.15 13.98 -22.00
N THR A 179 -2.96 13.04 -21.50
CA THR A 179 -4.07 13.35 -20.58
C THR A 179 -3.57 13.93 -19.26
N VAL A 180 -2.51 13.37 -18.70
CA VAL A 180 -1.90 13.86 -17.46
C VAL A 180 -1.26 15.21 -17.67
N THR A 181 -0.45 15.36 -18.73
CA THR A 181 0.22 16.63 -19.10
C THR A 181 -0.79 17.75 -19.33
N ALA A 182 -1.89 17.47 -20.02
CA ALA A 182 -2.94 18.46 -20.27
C ALA A 182 -3.64 18.98 -19.00
N VAL A 183 -3.60 18.21 -17.90
CA VAL A 183 -4.22 18.61 -16.62
C VAL A 183 -3.23 19.29 -15.68
N PHE A 184 -2.02 18.77 -15.56
CA PHE A 184 -1.03 19.24 -14.60
C PHE A 184 -0.10 20.30 -15.16
N GLY A 185 0.01 20.44 -16.49
CA GLY A 185 0.95 21.35 -17.13
C GLY A 185 2.39 20.84 -17.13
N SER A 186 3.33 21.75 -17.46
CA SER A 186 4.76 21.47 -17.58
C SER A 186 5.46 21.24 -16.23
N ASP A 187 4.88 21.72 -15.14
CA ASP A 187 5.51 21.70 -13.81
C ASP A 187 5.34 20.35 -13.09
N CYS A 188 4.63 19.42 -13.70
CA CYS A 188 4.41 18.10 -13.16
C CYS A 188 5.49 17.12 -13.60
N THR A 189 6.10 16.41 -12.66
CA THR A 189 6.98 15.28 -12.95
C THR A 189 6.21 13.96 -12.89
N PHE A 190 6.57 13.04 -13.78
CA PHE A 190 5.94 11.72 -13.86
C PHE A 190 6.92 10.62 -13.45
N SER A 191 6.44 9.68 -12.66
CA SER A 191 6.95 8.31 -12.69
C SER A 191 5.96 7.43 -13.43
N ILE A 192 6.43 6.39 -14.08
CA ILE A 192 5.57 5.40 -14.75
C ILE A 192 5.80 4.02 -14.16
N ASP A 193 4.70 3.25 -14.02
CA ASP A 193 4.71 1.87 -13.55
C ASP A 193 4.15 0.93 -14.61
N PRO A 194 4.99 0.25 -15.39
CA PRO A 194 4.61 -0.79 -16.34
C PRO A 194 4.09 -2.08 -15.69
N GLY A 195 4.30 -2.28 -14.42
CA GLY A 195 3.80 -3.46 -13.69
C GLY A 195 4.37 -4.78 -14.18
N LEU A 196 5.64 -4.83 -14.55
CA LEU A 196 6.33 -6.02 -15.10
C LEU A 196 5.74 -6.50 -16.42
N THR A 197 5.15 -5.61 -17.23
CA THR A 197 4.52 -5.99 -18.51
C THR A 197 5.42 -5.81 -19.72
N TRP A 198 6.55 -5.09 -19.57
CA TRP A 198 7.45 -4.84 -20.68
C TRP A 198 8.38 -6.02 -20.92
N ASN A 199 8.77 -6.18 -22.17
CA ASN A 199 9.92 -6.92 -22.64
C ASN A 199 10.85 -5.95 -23.41
N ARG A 200 11.96 -6.43 -23.94
CA ARG A 200 12.93 -5.62 -24.69
C ARG A 200 12.29 -4.82 -25.83
N SER A 201 11.42 -5.44 -26.63
CA SER A 201 10.76 -4.80 -27.78
C SER A 201 9.80 -3.70 -27.31
N ILE A 202 8.97 -4.00 -26.31
CA ILE A 202 8.02 -3.04 -25.74
C ILE A 202 8.76 -1.87 -25.09
N ALA A 203 9.82 -2.13 -24.32
CA ALA A 203 10.61 -1.10 -23.70
C ALA A 203 11.21 -0.12 -24.74
N ARG A 204 11.83 -0.67 -25.81
CA ARG A 204 12.35 0.14 -26.93
C ARG A 204 11.28 0.98 -27.59
N ALA A 205 10.08 0.45 -27.78
CA ALA A 205 8.96 1.19 -28.37
C ALA A 205 8.46 2.34 -27.49
N HIS A 206 8.79 2.34 -26.18
CA HIS A 206 8.43 3.40 -25.26
C HIS A 206 9.50 4.50 -25.13
N ILE A 207 10.74 4.29 -25.57
CA ILE A 207 11.81 5.29 -25.48
C ILE A 207 11.37 6.67 -26.02
N PRO A 208 10.74 6.78 -27.22
CA PRO A 208 10.30 8.07 -27.74
C PRO A 208 9.28 8.80 -26.84
N LEU A 209 8.48 8.04 -26.07
CA LEU A 209 7.56 8.62 -25.08
C LEU A 209 8.31 9.14 -23.87
N LEU A 210 9.34 8.42 -23.40
CA LEU A 210 10.17 8.83 -22.27
C LEU A 210 10.96 10.10 -22.60
N GLU A 211 11.38 10.29 -23.84
CA GLU A 211 12.06 11.50 -24.33
C GLU A 211 11.11 12.71 -24.44
N ARG A 212 9.86 12.45 -24.83
CA ARG A 212 8.87 13.49 -25.10
C ARG A 212 8.24 14.09 -23.85
N PHE A 213 8.09 13.28 -22.79
CA PHE A 213 7.39 13.68 -21.56
C PHE A 213 8.35 13.79 -20.37
N PRO A 214 8.05 14.60 -19.34
CA PRO A 214 8.92 14.81 -18.18
C PRO A 214 8.89 13.58 -17.24
N VAL A 215 9.27 12.42 -17.76
CA VAL A 215 9.37 11.16 -16.99
C VAL A 215 10.66 11.18 -16.21
N CYS A 216 10.58 11.06 -14.89
CA CYS A 216 11.74 11.04 -13.98
C CYS A 216 12.10 9.65 -13.45
N ALA A 217 11.17 8.70 -13.52
CA ALA A 217 11.40 7.34 -13.04
C ALA A 217 10.52 6.31 -13.76
N VAL A 218 11.04 5.08 -13.86
CA VAL A 218 10.32 3.89 -14.35
C VAL A 218 10.40 2.82 -13.27
N GLU A 219 9.23 2.38 -12.76
CA GLU A 219 9.15 1.34 -11.73
C GLU A 219 8.80 -0.01 -12.35
N ASP A 220 9.61 -1.05 -12.06
CA ASP A 220 9.33 -2.44 -12.46
C ASP A 220 8.95 -2.60 -13.95
N PRO A 221 9.75 -2.15 -14.92
CA PRO A 221 9.40 -2.33 -16.33
C PRO A 221 9.28 -3.80 -16.71
N MET A 222 10.17 -4.63 -16.20
CA MET A 222 10.25 -6.07 -16.44
C MET A 222 10.78 -6.80 -15.20
N HIS A 223 10.76 -8.13 -15.23
CA HIS A 223 11.29 -8.94 -14.13
C HIS A 223 12.79 -8.72 -13.94
N ALA A 224 13.23 -8.60 -12.69
CA ALA A 224 14.63 -8.54 -12.30
C ALA A 224 15.38 -9.84 -12.74
N GLY A 225 16.69 -9.71 -12.95
CA GLY A 225 17.54 -10.84 -13.32
C GLY A 225 17.50 -11.23 -14.81
N THR A 226 16.75 -10.54 -15.65
CA THR A 226 16.81 -10.70 -17.10
C THR A 226 17.96 -9.86 -17.69
N LYS A 227 18.59 -10.34 -18.78
CA LYS A 227 19.63 -9.55 -19.48
C LYS A 227 19.06 -8.22 -20.02
N GLU A 228 17.78 -8.23 -20.35
CA GLU A 228 17.08 -7.08 -20.92
C GLU A 228 16.96 -5.91 -19.93
N ILE A 229 16.86 -6.18 -18.62
CA ILE A 229 16.76 -5.09 -17.64
C ILE A 229 18.05 -4.27 -17.59
N SER A 230 19.21 -4.89 -17.76
CA SER A 230 20.49 -4.17 -17.77
C SER A 230 20.58 -3.20 -18.96
N GLU A 231 20.12 -3.60 -20.15
CA GLU A 231 20.09 -2.73 -21.33
C GLU A 231 19.16 -1.53 -21.11
N ILE A 232 18.00 -1.77 -20.53
CA ILE A 232 17.03 -0.70 -20.23
C ILE A 232 17.56 0.22 -19.13
N ALA A 233 18.20 -0.32 -18.08
CA ALA A 233 18.81 0.48 -17.02
C ALA A 233 19.85 1.47 -17.57
N VAL A 234 20.75 0.99 -18.47
CA VAL A 234 21.73 1.84 -19.14
C VAL A 234 21.04 2.96 -19.96
N THR A 235 20.00 2.59 -20.72
CA THR A 235 19.23 3.56 -21.52
C THR A 235 18.56 4.60 -20.64
N LEU A 236 17.84 4.20 -19.59
CA LEU A 236 17.17 5.10 -18.66
C LEU A 236 18.19 6.04 -17.98
N LYS A 237 19.33 5.50 -17.55
CA LYS A 237 20.39 6.29 -16.91
C LYS A 237 20.96 7.34 -17.85
N SER A 238 21.17 7.02 -19.16
CA SER A 238 21.62 8.00 -20.15
C SER A 238 20.60 9.14 -20.37
N MET A 239 19.33 8.91 -20.09
CA MET A 239 18.25 9.88 -20.18
C MET A 239 18.00 10.62 -18.84
N GLY A 240 18.76 10.32 -17.79
CA GLY A 240 18.54 10.84 -16.43
C GLY A 240 17.27 10.32 -15.75
N ILE A 241 16.73 9.19 -16.22
CA ILE A 241 15.53 8.55 -15.67
C ILE A 241 15.93 7.46 -14.69
N LYS A 242 15.39 7.51 -13.46
CA LYS A 242 15.67 6.51 -12.42
C LYS A 242 14.96 5.19 -12.70
N LEU A 243 15.66 4.06 -12.48
CA LEU A 243 15.05 2.74 -12.44
C LEU A 243 14.69 2.39 -11.00
N VAL A 244 13.42 2.08 -10.77
CA VAL A 244 12.87 1.78 -9.43
C VAL A 244 12.51 0.31 -9.33
N ALA A 245 13.02 -0.38 -8.30
CA ALA A 245 12.59 -1.72 -7.94
C ALA A 245 11.43 -1.64 -6.94
N GLY A 246 10.27 -2.16 -7.29
CA GLY A 246 9.10 -2.18 -6.45
C GLY A 246 8.67 -3.61 -6.10
N ARG A 247 7.95 -4.27 -7.01
CA ARG A 247 7.50 -5.66 -6.83
C ARG A 247 8.64 -6.66 -6.78
N SER A 248 9.77 -6.29 -7.40
CA SER A 248 11.00 -7.06 -7.43
C SER A 248 11.84 -6.95 -6.15
N ALA A 249 11.48 -6.05 -5.21
CA ALA A 249 12.18 -5.83 -3.95
C ALA A 249 11.22 -5.81 -2.76
N ALA A 250 10.52 -6.92 -2.54
CA ALA A 250 9.50 -7.04 -1.48
C ALA A 250 10.09 -7.43 -0.12
N THR A 251 11.28 -8.02 -0.08
CA THR A 251 12.00 -8.45 1.13
C THR A 251 13.33 -7.74 1.27
N ILE A 252 14.01 -7.92 2.41
CA ILE A 252 15.36 -7.38 2.62
C ILE A 252 16.33 -8.08 1.65
N GLU A 253 16.19 -9.38 1.44
CA GLU A 253 17.03 -10.17 0.54
C GLU A 253 16.91 -9.68 -0.91
N ASP A 254 15.67 -9.41 -1.37
CA ASP A 254 15.42 -8.83 -2.69
C ASP A 254 16.04 -7.43 -2.80
N ALA A 255 15.93 -6.61 -1.76
CA ALA A 255 16.52 -5.28 -1.74
C ALA A 255 18.06 -5.32 -1.73
N VAL A 256 18.66 -6.26 -0.99
CA VAL A 256 20.10 -6.50 -1.02
C VAL A 256 20.53 -6.83 -2.45
N ALA A 257 19.82 -7.71 -3.13
CA ALA A 257 20.11 -8.05 -4.52
C ALA A 257 20.00 -6.83 -5.44
N ALA A 258 18.94 -6.05 -5.33
CA ALA A 258 18.71 -4.85 -6.14
C ALA A 258 19.74 -3.72 -5.88
N VAL A 259 20.20 -3.56 -4.64
CA VAL A 259 21.30 -2.63 -4.29
C VAL A 259 22.63 -3.13 -4.86
N THR A 260 22.86 -4.44 -4.84
CA THR A 260 24.14 -5.05 -5.26
C THR A 260 24.26 -5.13 -6.78
N ASP A 261 23.15 -5.29 -7.51
CA ASP A 261 23.16 -5.40 -8.99
C ASP A 261 23.60 -4.09 -9.67
N GLY A 262 23.50 -2.95 -8.99
CA GLY A 262 23.89 -1.63 -9.46
C GLY A 262 23.04 -1.12 -10.63
N LEU A 263 21.91 -1.75 -10.92
CA LEU A 263 21.00 -1.38 -12.00
C LEU A 263 19.91 -0.42 -11.53
N HIS A 264 19.45 -0.63 -10.31
CA HIS A 264 18.36 0.16 -9.71
C HIS A 264 18.91 1.39 -8.98
N ASP A 265 18.17 2.47 -9.03
CA ASP A 265 18.51 3.72 -8.35
C ASP A 265 17.69 3.92 -7.06
N THR A 266 16.56 3.21 -6.93
CA THR A 266 15.59 3.43 -5.87
C THR A 266 14.80 2.15 -5.56
N ILE A 267 14.49 1.92 -4.28
CA ILE A 267 13.57 0.86 -3.85
C ILE A 267 12.21 1.46 -3.46
N SER A 268 11.13 0.89 -4.00
CA SER A 268 9.75 1.27 -3.64
C SER A 268 9.21 0.36 -2.53
N VAL A 269 9.17 0.87 -1.31
CA VAL A 269 8.67 0.16 -0.13
C VAL A 269 7.16 0.36 -0.02
N GLN A 270 6.39 -0.74 0.02
CA GLN A 270 4.93 -0.69 0.20
C GLN A 270 4.54 -1.51 1.43
N LEU A 271 3.84 -0.88 2.37
CA LEU A 271 3.54 -1.44 3.69
C LEU A 271 2.98 -2.88 3.64
N SER A 272 1.96 -3.11 2.82
CA SER A 272 1.36 -4.43 2.68
C SER A 272 2.27 -5.45 1.98
N ARG A 273 3.03 -5.00 0.97
CA ARG A 273 3.97 -5.85 0.24
C ARG A 273 5.16 -6.27 1.08
N SER A 274 5.65 -5.37 1.92
CA SER A 274 6.79 -5.63 2.81
C SER A 274 6.40 -6.36 4.11
N GLY A 275 5.10 -6.53 4.40
CA GLY A 275 4.64 -7.28 5.57
C GLY A 275 4.46 -6.47 6.84
N GLY A 276 4.06 -5.19 6.72
CA GLY A 276 3.73 -4.32 7.84
C GLY A 276 4.87 -3.36 8.22
N PHE A 277 4.69 -2.67 9.34
CA PHE A 277 5.63 -1.64 9.83
C PHE A 277 7.00 -2.20 10.17
N HIS A 278 7.03 -3.28 10.96
CA HIS A 278 8.28 -3.84 11.46
C HIS A 278 9.22 -4.26 10.34
N ARG A 279 8.71 -4.98 9.35
CA ARG A 279 9.49 -5.42 8.18
C ARG A 279 9.83 -4.26 7.26
N SER A 280 8.89 -3.33 7.02
CA SER A 280 9.16 -2.14 6.21
C SER A 280 10.24 -1.25 6.80
N LEU A 281 10.20 -1.01 8.12
CA LEU A 281 11.21 -0.19 8.79
C LEU A 281 12.58 -0.89 8.86
N LYS A 282 12.64 -2.21 9.01
CA LYS A 282 13.89 -2.98 8.86
C LYS A 282 14.49 -2.80 7.46
N LEU A 283 13.67 -2.91 6.42
CA LEU A 283 14.09 -2.70 5.04
C LEU A 283 14.58 -1.26 4.81
N ILE A 284 13.81 -0.26 5.24
CA ILE A 284 14.18 1.15 5.12
C ILE A 284 15.49 1.46 5.88
N ASN A 285 15.66 0.92 7.08
CA ASN A 285 16.89 1.10 7.84
C ASN A 285 18.11 0.44 7.15
N TYR A 286 17.92 -0.67 6.47
CA TYR A 286 18.97 -1.26 5.62
C TYR A 286 19.34 -0.30 4.48
N LEU A 287 18.35 0.22 3.74
CA LEU A 287 18.59 1.16 2.63
C LEU A 287 19.28 2.44 3.09
N ARG A 288 18.88 3.01 4.23
CA ARG A 288 19.55 4.16 4.84
C ARG A 288 21.02 3.89 5.15
N LYS A 289 21.32 2.73 5.74
CA LYS A 289 22.72 2.32 6.04
C LYS A 289 23.54 2.09 4.76
N ALA A 290 22.90 1.62 3.70
CA ALA A 290 23.52 1.44 2.39
C ALA A 290 23.69 2.75 1.61
N GLY A 291 23.14 3.86 2.08
CA GLY A 291 23.09 5.14 1.35
C GLY A 291 22.26 5.07 0.07
N PHE A 292 21.25 4.21 0.05
CA PHE A 292 20.44 3.94 -1.12
C PHE A 292 19.08 4.63 -1.04
N ASP A 293 18.66 5.26 -2.13
CA ASP A 293 17.38 5.96 -2.20
C ASP A 293 16.19 5.00 -2.07
N PHE A 294 15.15 5.46 -1.38
CA PHE A 294 13.88 4.75 -1.30
C PHE A 294 12.67 5.67 -1.44
N GLN A 295 11.57 5.09 -1.87
CA GLN A 295 10.27 5.75 -1.90
C GLN A 295 9.23 4.91 -1.14
N ILE A 296 8.15 5.56 -0.68
CA ILE A 296 7.02 4.87 -0.08
C ILE A 296 5.89 4.81 -1.11
N GLY A 297 5.62 3.60 -1.58
CA GLY A 297 4.53 3.33 -2.52
C GLY A 297 3.22 2.98 -1.82
N CYS A 298 2.12 2.99 -2.57
CA CYS A 298 0.79 2.59 -2.11
C CYS A 298 0.19 1.47 -2.97
N HIS A 299 -0.88 0.86 -2.49
CA HIS A 299 -1.68 -0.08 -3.29
C HIS A 299 -2.88 0.64 -3.90
N ALA A 300 -3.07 0.48 -5.20
CA ALA A 300 -4.15 1.15 -5.94
C ALA A 300 -5.58 0.82 -5.43
N ALA A 301 -5.74 -0.29 -4.72
CA ALA A 301 -7.01 -0.78 -4.19
C ALA A 301 -6.99 -0.93 -2.66
N GLU A 302 -6.17 -0.18 -1.96
CA GLU A 302 -6.21 -0.14 -0.52
C GLU A 302 -7.44 0.63 -0.03
N SER A 303 -7.97 0.23 1.13
CA SER A 303 -8.99 1.02 1.81
C SER A 303 -8.33 2.11 2.67
N CYS A 304 -9.16 2.91 3.32
CA CYS A 304 -8.71 3.90 4.29
C CYS A 304 -7.92 3.32 5.47
N ILE A 305 -8.07 2.03 5.80
CA ILE A 305 -7.32 1.39 6.87
C ILE A 305 -5.84 1.32 6.50
N LEU A 306 -5.54 0.75 5.34
CA LEU A 306 -4.15 0.66 4.88
C LEU A 306 -3.60 2.02 4.48
N SER A 307 -4.42 2.92 3.91
CA SER A 307 -4.01 4.30 3.62
C SER A 307 -3.63 5.08 4.88
N ALA A 308 -4.37 4.91 5.99
CA ALA A 308 -4.02 5.53 7.27
C ALA A 308 -2.71 4.96 7.84
N ALA A 309 -2.51 3.64 7.73
CA ALA A 309 -1.26 3.00 8.12
C ALA A 309 -0.08 3.49 7.24
N GLY A 310 -0.28 3.56 5.91
CA GLY A 310 0.69 4.11 4.97
C GLY A 310 1.03 5.57 5.27
N HIS A 311 0.04 6.38 5.71
CA HIS A 311 0.28 7.75 6.15
C HIS A 311 1.23 7.82 7.36
N VAL A 312 1.03 6.95 8.36
CA VAL A 312 1.94 6.88 9.51
C VAL A 312 3.36 6.49 9.05
N LEU A 313 3.51 5.50 8.17
CA LEU A 313 4.83 5.12 7.63
C LEU A 313 5.49 6.29 6.90
N ASN A 314 4.73 7.05 6.12
CA ASN A 314 5.23 8.25 5.43
C ASN A 314 5.71 9.33 6.41
N LEU A 315 5.00 9.53 7.54
CA LEU A 315 5.43 10.45 8.60
C LEU A 315 6.76 10.05 9.23
N LEU A 316 7.02 8.73 9.34
CA LEU A 316 8.27 8.19 9.90
C LEU A 316 9.45 8.24 8.93
N CYS A 317 9.21 8.58 7.65
CA CYS A 317 10.18 8.50 6.55
C CYS A 317 10.22 9.79 5.74
N ASN A 318 10.58 10.93 6.37
CA ASN A 318 10.68 12.21 5.68
C ASN A 318 11.84 12.29 4.67
N ASP A 319 12.77 11.36 4.76
CA ASP A 319 13.89 11.15 3.86
C ASP A 319 13.55 10.33 2.61
N ALA A 320 12.34 9.78 2.50
CA ALA A 320 11.88 9.14 1.27
C ALA A 320 11.84 10.16 0.12
N ILE A 321 12.42 9.81 -1.04
CA ILE A 321 12.47 10.72 -2.20
C ILE A 321 11.12 10.95 -2.85
N ASN A 322 10.20 9.98 -2.69
CA ASN A 322 8.84 10.05 -3.19
C ASN A 322 7.87 9.34 -2.24
N ARG A 323 6.62 9.80 -2.18
CA ARG A 323 5.56 9.26 -1.34
C ARG A 323 4.26 9.21 -2.11
N GLU A 324 3.73 8.01 -2.31
CA GLU A 324 2.49 7.84 -3.05
C GLU A 324 1.29 7.81 -2.10
N ALA A 325 0.19 8.43 -2.54
CA ALA A 325 -1.11 8.23 -1.93
C ALA A 325 -2.01 7.42 -2.85
N ALA A 326 -2.72 6.46 -2.25
CA ALA A 326 -3.73 5.71 -2.96
C ALA A 326 -4.79 6.63 -3.54
N PHE A 327 -5.22 6.29 -4.72
CA PHE A 327 -6.18 7.06 -5.50
C PHE A 327 -7.49 7.36 -4.73
N SER A 328 -7.95 6.42 -3.91
CA SER A 328 -9.12 6.60 -3.03
C SER A 328 -9.04 7.85 -2.14
N ASN A 329 -7.82 8.33 -1.86
CA ASN A 329 -7.61 9.53 -1.05
C ASN A 329 -7.85 10.84 -1.82
N PHE A 330 -7.85 10.80 -3.16
CA PHE A 330 -8.12 11.99 -4.00
C PHE A 330 -9.59 12.13 -4.38
N VAL A 331 -10.39 11.13 -4.08
CA VAL A 331 -11.82 11.13 -4.43
C VAL A 331 -12.62 10.65 -3.25
N THR A 332 -13.29 11.59 -2.62
CA THR A 332 -14.25 11.33 -1.55
C THR A 332 -15.51 10.71 -2.15
N GLY A 333 -15.62 9.39 -2.11
CA GLY A 333 -16.90 8.70 -2.32
C GLY A 333 -17.53 8.37 -0.97
N PRO A 334 -18.85 8.41 -0.83
CA PRO A 334 -19.54 8.08 0.42
C PRO A 334 -19.29 6.64 0.88
N GLU A 335 -18.79 5.78 0.00
CA GLU A 335 -18.53 4.36 0.27
C GLU A 335 -17.14 4.10 0.88
N THR A 336 -16.22 5.06 0.77
CA THR A 336 -14.85 4.98 1.30
C THR A 336 -14.61 5.92 2.47
N ASN A 337 -15.63 6.71 2.84
CA ASN A 337 -15.49 7.80 3.81
C ASN A 337 -15.50 7.25 5.24
N THR A 338 -14.31 6.92 5.76
CA THR A 338 -14.07 6.63 7.19
C THR A 338 -13.81 7.91 8.00
N GLY A 339 -14.14 9.07 7.44
CA GLY A 339 -14.01 10.34 8.16
C GLY A 339 -12.60 10.96 8.14
N ILE A 340 -11.64 10.34 7.45
CA ILE A 340 -10.31 10.93 7.26
C ILE A 340 -10.15 11.34 5.81
N SER A 341 -10.18 12.64 5.56
CA SER A 341 -9.52 13.20 4.38
C SER A 341 -8.02 13.21 4.67
N LEU A 342 -7.27 12.26 4.12
CA LEU A 342 -5.82 12.26 4.24
C LEU A 342 -5.15 13.39 3.45
N LEU A 343 -5.91 14.10 2.62
CA LEU A 343 -5.38 15.14 1.76
C LEU A 343 -6.05 16.48 2.03
N SER A 344 -5.22 17.47 2.24
CA SER A 344 -5.59 18.89 2.35
C SER A 344 -5.06 19.69 1.16
N HIS A 345 -5.39 20.97 1.09
CA HIS A 345 -4.77 21.90 0.15
C HIS A 345 -3.25 21.87 0.28
N GLY A 346 -2.55 21.88 -0.84
CA GLY A 346 -1.10 21.71 -0.92
C GLY A 346 -0.65 20.29 -1.30
N GLY A 347 -1.58 19.42 -1.67
CA GLY A 347 -1.29 18.07 -2.18
C GLY A 347 -0.73 17.12 -1.15
N GLY A 348 -1.03 17.35 0.12
CA GLY A 348 -0.48 16.56 1.22
C GLY A 348 -1.37 16.48 2.43
N ALA A 349 -0.84 15.87 3.48
CA ALA A 349 -1.55 15.65 4.74
C ALA A 349 -0.69 15.96 5.96
N ALA A 350 -1.35 16.48 7.01
CA ALA A 350 -0.80 16.63 8.34
C ALA A 350 -0.95 15.31 9.14
N PRO A 351 -0.20 15.14 10.25
CA PRO A 351 -0.35 14.01 11.14
C PRO A 351 -1.79 13.84 11.62
N SER A 352 -2.24 12.60 11.68
CA SER A 352 -3.52 12.27 12.28
C SER A 352 -3.50 12.57 13.79
N ARG A 353 -4.54 13.22 14.30
CA ARG A 353 -4.68 13.58 15.74
C ARG A 353 -5.33 12.49 16.58
N GLY A 354 -5.78 11.38 15.97
CA GLY A 354 -6.49 10.33 16.69
C GLY A 354 -5.55 9.26 17.28
N THR A 355 -6.09 8.44 18.17
CA THR A 355 -5.41 7.28 18.75
C THR A 355 -5.28 6.13 17.73
N GLY A 356 -4.31 5.26 17.90
CA GLY A 356 -4.00 4.18 16.95
C GLY A 356 -3.66 4.76 15.58
N LEU A 357 -4.31 4.27 14.54
CA LEU A 357 -4.18 4.77 13.16
C LEU A 357 -4.80 6.17 12.95
N GLY A 358 -5.43 6.73 13.99
CA GLY A 358 -6.10 8.02 13.89
C GLY A 358 -7.42 7.99 13.11
N MET A 359 -7.92 6.83 12.76
CA MET A 359 -9.21 6.67 12.09
C MET A 359 -10.38 6.58 13.07
N HIS A 360 -11.50 7.18 12.72
CA HIS A 360 -12.77 6.89 13.38
C HIS A 360 -13.47 5.74 12.64
N VAL A 361 -13.35 4.53 13.18
CA VAL A 361 -14.12 3.38 12.69
C VAL A 361 -15.40 3.28 13.51
N ASN A 362 -16.51 3.82 13.00
CA ASN A 362 -17.82 3.70 13.62
C ASN A 362 -18.51 2.38 13.21
N GLN A 363 -19.68 2.09 13.86
CA GLN A 363 -20.45 0.88 13.54
C GLN A 363 -20.94 0.84 12.09
N GLU A 364 -21.19 1.98 11.48
CA GLU A 364 -21.60 2.09 10.09
C GLU A 364 -20.47 1.66 9.14
N ASN A 365 -19.22 2.06 9.42
CA ASN A 365 -18.04 1.64 8.66
C ASN A 365 -17.81 0.13 8.75
N VAL A 366 -17.98 -0.45 9.95
CA VAL A 366 -17.93 -1.91 10.13
C VAL A 366 -19.07 -2.60 9.37
N ALA A 367 -20.27 -2.03 9.35
CA ALA A 367 -21.39 -2.56 8.58
C ALA A 367 -21.13 -2.46 7.06
N ARG A 368 -20.43 -1.40 6.60
CA ARG A 368 -20.00 -1.26 5.20
C ARG A 368 -18.94 -2.29 4.82
N LEU A 369 -17.95 -2.54 5.68
CA LEU A 369 -16.98 -3.63 5.49
C LEU A 369 -17.69 -4.98 5.37
N LYS A 370 -18.72 -5.24 6.19
CA LYS A 370 -19.55 -6.43 6.08
C LYS A 370 -20.34 -6.51 4.77
N LYS A 371 -20.80 -5.37 4.22
CA LYS A 371 -21.49 -5.31 2.90
C LYS A 371 -20.54 -5.49 1.71
N LEU A 372 -19.27 -5.11 1.87
CA LEU A 372 -18.22 -5.35 0.88
C LEU A 372 -17.73 -6.81 0.90
N ARG A 373 -18.22 -7.62 1.82
CA ARG A 373 -17.97 -9.05 1.87
C ARG A 373 -18.36 -9.69 0.53
N LEU A 374 -17.50 -10.56 0.03
CA LEU A 374 -17.77 -11.37 -1.15
C LEU A 374 -19.03 -12.20 -0.91
N LYS A 375 -20.13 -11.86 -1.60
CA LYS A 375 -21.41 -12.52 -1.46
C LYS A 375 -21.24 -14.03 -1.67
N GLY A 376 -21.59 -14.80 -0.66
CA GLY A 376 -21.95 -16.21 -0.79
C GLY A 376 -20.84 -17.24 -0.61
N LYS A 377 -19.54 -16.91 -0.41
CA LYS A 377 -18.50 -17.95 -0.47
C LYS A 377 -17.52 -18.02 0.70
N LEU A 378 -17.41 -17.02 1.56
CA LEU A 378 -16.42 -17.05 2.62
C LEU A 378 -16.98 -16.52 3.94
N PRO A 379 -16.93 -17.31 5.03
CA PRO A 379 -17.40 -16.88 6.34
C PRO A 379 -16.48 -15.83 6.94
N ILE A 380 -17.03 -14.97 7.81
CA ILE A 380 -16.23 -14.20 8.75
C ILE A 380 -15.65 -15.20 9.74
N LEU A 381 -14.33 -15.36 9.73
CA LEU A 381 -13.67 -16.22 10.69
C LEU A 381 -13.52 -15.48 12.01
N THR A 382 -13.89 -16.14 13.11
CA THR A 382 -13.77 -15.60 14.47
C THR A 382 -12.83 -16.49 15.26
N ILE A 383 -11.82 -15.89 15.89
CA ILE A 383 -10.82 -16.57 16.72
C ILE A 383 -10.90 -16.00 18.14
N LYS A 384 -10.87 -16.87 19.14
CA LYS A 384 -10.88 -16.54 20.57
C LYS A 384 -9.68 -17.15 21.29
N PRO A 385 -9.28 -16.63 22.45
CA PRO A 385 -8.11 -17.08 23.22
C PRO A 385 -8.11 -18.56 23.63
N THR A 386 -9.27 -19.18 23.68
CA THR A 386 -9.44 -20.58 24.09
C THR A 386 -9.66 -21.49 22.88
N CYS A 387 -8.63 -21.64 22.10
CA CYS A 387 -8.32 -22.77 21.21
C CYS A 387 -9.44 -23.46 20.40
N SER A 388 -10.33 -22.76 19.76
CA SER A 388 -11.12 -23.38 18.67
C SER A 388 -11.53 -22.36 17.63
N VAL A 389 -11.18 -22.66 16.40
CA VAL A 389 -11.72 -21.95 15.23
C VAL A 389 -13.22 -22.25 15.17
N ILE A 390 -14.05 -21.28 15.52
CA ILE A 390 -15.50 -21.44 15.43
C ILE A 390 -15.93 -20.89 14.09
N HIS A 391 -16.33 -21.78 13.18
CA HIS A 391 -17.08 -21.39 11.98
C HIS A 391 -18.47 -20.95 12.41
N LYS A 392 -18.84 -19.71 12.15
CA LYS A 392 -20.24 -19.28 12.21
C LYS A 392 -20.68 -18.74 10.84
N HIS A 393 -21.82 -19.31 10.45
CA HIS A 393 -22.59 -19.16 9.23
C HIS A 393 -22.90 -17.72 8.77
#